data_5ebbcfa40521952e317dacc775653aca
#
_entry.id   5ebbcfa40521952e317dacc775653aca
#
_cell.length_a   1.000
_cell.length_b   1.000
_cell.length_c   1.000
_cell.angle_alpha   90.00
_cell.angle_beta   90.00
_cell.angle_gamma   90.00
#
_symmetry.space_group_name_H-M   'P 1'
#
loop_
_entity.id
_entity.type
_entity.pdbx_description
1 polymer ?
#
loop_
_entity_poly.entity_id
_entity_poly.type
_entity_poly.pdbx_seq_one_letter_code
_entity_poly.pdbx_strand_id
1 'polypeptide(L)'
;MSEVLRVDAEKLQAAVAAIMEKEGVAPQDAAIVADSLVSAELTGLQSHGVQRVKFYTDSMEAGGTDPRCRIKTIRDFPGGALLDAQGALGIVAAYRAMELAIQKAKDVGIGIVNVRNSNHCSCTAYYIRMAAKENMLAIVSSNAPKSMAPWGSREKYLGCLLYTSPSPRDRSLSRMPSSA
;
A
#
# COMPACT_ATOMS: atom_id res chain seq x y z
N MET A 1 -22.84 2.64 21.90
CA MET A 1 -22.39 1.79 20.78
C MET A 1 -22.64 2.60 19.53
N SER A 2 -21.60 2.95 18.77
CA SER A 2 -21.79 3.64 17.48
C SER A 2 -22.49 2.69 16.51
N GLU A 3 -23.52 3.17 15.86
CA GLU A 3 -24.24 2.42 14.82
C GLU A 3 -23.27 2.11 13.67
N VAL A 4 -23.13 0.82 13.32
CA VAL A 4 -22.26 0.41 12.21
C VAL A 4 -23.02 0.65 10.92
N LEU A 5 -22.63 1.68 10.17
CA LEU A 5 -23.15 1.97 8.84
C LEU A 5 -22.61 0.92 7.84
N ARG A 6 -23.53 0.23 7.16
CA ARG A 6 -23.19 -0.66 6.04
C ARG A 6 -23.44 0.06 4.73
N VAL A 7 -22.43 0.12 3.89
CA VAL A 7 -22.46 0.78 2.59
C VAL A 7 -22.17 -0.25 1.51
N ASP A 8 -22.83 -0.14 0.37
CA ASP A 8 -22.55 -0.93 -0.81
C ASP A 8 -21.13 -0.66 -1.31
N ALA A 9 -20.37 -1.73 -1.61
CA ALA A 9 -18.93 -1.63 -1.94
C ALA A 9 -18.72 -0.89 -3.27
N GLU A 10 -19.56 -1.11 -4.28
CA GLU A 10 -19.41 -0.47 -5.58
C GLU A 10 -19.72 1.05 -5.48
N LYS A 11 -20.75 1.42 -4.71
CA LYS A 11 -21.07 2.82 -4.46
C LYS A 11 -19.96 3.53 -3.68
N LEU A 12 -19.37 2.83 -2.70
CA LEU A 12 -18.26 3.37 -1.93
C LEU A 12 -17.03 3.58 -2.82
N GLN A 13 -16.74 2.61 -3.69
CA GLN A 13 -15.63 2.69 -4.64
C GLN A 13 -15.82 3.85 -5.62
N ALA A 14 -17.02 4.01 -6.18
CA ALA A 14 -17.36 5.13 -7.05
C ALA A 14 -17.22 6.49 -6.35
N ALA A 15 -17.65 6.59 -5.08
CA ALA A 15 -17.52 7.81 -4.30
C ALA A 15 -16.06 8.17 -4.02
N VAL A 16 -15.23 7.19 -3.65
CA VAL A 16 -13.79 7.40 -3.43
C VAL A 16 -13.09 7.82 -4.72
N ALA A 17 -13.37 7.17 -5.85
CA ALA A 17 -12.81 7.55 -7.15
C ALA A 17 -13.16 8.99 -7.51
N ALA A 18 -14.44 9.38 -7.37
CA ALA A 18 -14.89 10.74 -7.66
C ALA A 18 -14.20 11.80 -6.78
N ILE A 19 -13.93 11.49 -5.50
CA ILE A 19 -13.16 12.39 -4.62
C ILE A 19 -11.73 12.54 -5.14
N MET A 20 -11.05 11.43 -5.50
CA MET A 20 -9.68 11.47 -6.02
C MET A 20 -9.59 12.25 -7.35
N GLU A 21 -10.54 12.06 -8.25
CA GLU A 21 -10.60 12.80 -9.51
C GLU A 21 -10.78 14.30 -9.29
N LYS A 22 -11.58 14.70 -8.29
CA LYS A 22 -11.75 16.10 -7.92
C LYS A 22 -10.45 16.74 -7.43
N GLU A 23 -9.58 15.97 -6.81
CA GLU A 23 -8.24 16.38 -6.40
C GLU A 23 -7.20 16.38 -7.55
N GLY A 24 -7.63 16.08 -8.78
CA GLY A 24 -6.78 16.10 -9.96
C GLY A 24 -6.08 14.78 -10.28
N VAL A 25 -6.47 13.70 -9.63
CA VAL A 25 -5.98 12.34 -9.98
C VAL A 25 -6.67 11.87 -11.26
N ALA A 26 -5.90 11.29 -12.19
CA ALA A 26 -6.47 10.75 -13.42
C ALA A 26 -7.47 9.62 -13.13
N PRO A 27 -8.56 9.48 -13.91
CA PRO A 27 -9.63 8.50 -13.61
C PRO A 27 -9.14 7.08 -13.40
N GLN A 28 -8.16 6.64 -14.20
CA GLN A 28 -7.56 5.30 -14.06
C GLN A 28 -6.83 5.12 -12.73
N ASP A 29 -6.10 6.12 -12.29
CA ASP A 29 -5.35 6.10 -11.04
C ASP A 29 -6.30 6.27 -9.83
N ALA A 30 -7.35 7.07 -9.96
CA ALA A 30 -8.41 7.22 -8.97
C ALA A 30 -9.14 5.89 -8.73
N ALA A 31 -9.43 5.13 -9.79
CA ALA A 31 -10.02 3.80 -9.69
C ALA A 31 -9.11 2.82 -8.93
N ILE A 32 -7.79 2.85 -9.18
CA ILE A 32 -6.81 2.02 -8.44
C ILE A 32 -6.82 2.37 -6.95
N VAL A 33 -6.84 3.66 -6.61
CA VAL A 33 -6.89 4.11 -5.21
C VAL A 33 -8.18 3.63 -4.54
N ALA A 34 -9.32 3.83 -5.21
CA ALA A 34 -10.62 3.42 -4.70
C ALA A 34 -10.71 1.91 -4.46
N ASP A 35 -10.27 1.11 -5.42
CA ASP A 35 -10.25 -0.35 -5.30
C ASP A 35 -9.36 -0.81 -4.14
N SER A 36 -8.16 -0.24 -4.00
CA SER A 36 -7.26 -0.56 -2.90
C SER A 36 -7.87 -0.27 -1.52
N LEU A 37 -8.49 0.90 -1.35
CA LEU A 37 -9.06 1.33 -0.08
C LEU A 37 -10.32 0.53 0.29
N VAL A 38 -11.22 0.30 -0.68
CA VAL A 38 -12.41 -0.51 -0.45
C VAL A 38 -12.05 -1.98 -0.21
N SER A 39 -11.03 -2.50 -0.90
CA SER A 39 -10.50 -3.85 -0.64
C SER A 39 -9.97 -4.00 0.79
N ALA A 40 -9.36 -2.97 1.35
CA ALA A 40 -8.92 -2.96 2.75
C ALA A 40 -10.12 -3.01 3.72
N GLU A 41 -11.20 -2.25 3.46
CA GLU A 41 -12.44 -2.33 4.24
C GLU A 41 -13.05 -3.73 4.20
N LEU A 42 -13.19 -4.30 3.01
CA LEU A 42 -13.77 -5.64 2.81
C LEU A 42 -12.96 -6.75 3.51
N THR A 43 -11.68 -6.52 3.75
CA THR A 43 -10.83 -7.46 4.49
C THR A 43 -10.69 -7.15 5.98
N GLY A 44 -11.47 -6.18 6.50
CA GLY A 44 -11.49 -5.79 7.91
C GLY A 44 -10.30 -4.92 8.33
N LEU A 45 -9.49 -4.44 7.40
CA LEU A 45 -8.32 -3.60 7.67
C LEU A 45 -8.68 -2.10 7.55
N GLN A 46 -9.62 -1.65 8.33
CA GLN A 46 -10.17 -0.29 8.30
C GLN A 46 -9.11 0.81 8.43
N SER A 47 -8.04 0.57 9.21
CA SER A 47 -6.94 1.53 9.38
C SER A 47 -6.23 1.90 8.06
N HIS A 48 -6.38 1.09 7.02
CA HIS A 48 -5.83 1.27 5.68
C HIS A 48 -6.92 1.39 4.61
N GLY A 49 -8.17 1.49 5.04
CA GLY A 49 -9.35 1.64 4.21
C GLY A 49 -9.73 3.09 3.90
N VAL A 50 -11.01 3.32 3.70
CA VAL A 50 -11.55 4.61 3.21
C VAL A 50 -11.34 5.78 4.17
N GLN A 51 -11.10 5.54 5.45
CA GLN A 51 -10.68 6.60 6.38
C GLN A 51 -9.39 7.31 5.95
N ARG A 52 -8.59 6.68 5.07
CA ARG A 52 -7.36 7.26 4.53
C ARG A 52 -7.61 8.26 3.39
N VAL A 53 -8.81 8.34 2.86
CA VAL A 53 -9.16 9.31 1.80
C VAL A 53 -8.76 10.71 2.23
N LYS A 54 -9.20 11.13 3.42
CA LYS A 54 -8.82 12.46 3.96
C LYS A 54 -7.30 12.66 4.08
N PHE A 55 -6.58 11.65 4.52
CA PHE A 55 -5.10 11.73 4.61
C PHE A 55 -4.46 11.99 3.25
N TYR A 56 -4.97 11.35 2.18
CA TYR A 56 -4.45 11.54 0.83
C TYR A 56 -4.83 12.90 0.25
N THR A 57 -6.10 13.34 0.42
CA THR A 57 -6.54 14.65 -0.05
C THR A 57 -5.77 15.77 0.66
N ASP A 58 -5.65 15.74 1.98
CA ASP A 58 -4.88 16.71 2.75
C ASP A 58 -3.40 16.76 2.28
N SER A 59 -2.81 15.61 1.98
CA SER A 59 -1.43 15.54 1.47
C SER A 59 -1.27 16.14 0.07
N MET A 60 -2.28 15.96 -0.80
CA MET A 60 -2.29 16.56 -2.14
C MET A 60 -2.48 18.08 -2.06
N GLU A 61 -3.42 18.55 -1.26
CA GLU A 61 -3.66 19.98 -1.01
C GLU A 61 -2.41 20.68 -0.44
N ALA A 62 -1.69 20.01 0.48
CA ALA A 62 -0.44 20.53 1.06
C ALA A 62 0.78 20.43 0.12
N GLY A 63 0.62 19.87 -1.08
CA GLY A 63 1.73 19.67 -2.04
C GLY A 63 2.71 18.56 -1.66
N GLY A 64 2.38 17.72 -0.67
CA GLY A 64 3.18 16.57 -0.26
C GLY A 64 3.05 15.36 -1.18
N THR A 65 1.96 15.30 -1.97
CA THR A 65 1.68 14.24 -2.93
C THR A 65 1.29 14.85 -4.29
N ASP A 66 1.95 14.42 -5.38
CA ASP A 66 1.56 14.84 -6.74
C ASP A 66 0.39 13.97 -7.25
N PRO A 67 -0.81 14.55 -7.46
CA PRO A 67 -1.98 13.80 -7.95
C PRO A 67 -1.81 13.29 -9.38
N ARG A 68 -0.91 13.87 -10.16
CA ARG A 68 -0.71 13.48 -11.58
C ARG A 68 0.00 12.15 -11.75
N CYS A 69 0.51 11.54 -10.69
CA CYS A 69 1.12 10.20 -10.65
C CYS A 69 2.10 9.91 -11.81
N ARG A 70 3.03 10.85 -12.07
CA ARG A 70 4.02 10.75 -13.14
C ARG A 70 5.17 9.84 -12.74
N ILE A 71 4.99 8.54 -12.91
CA ILE A 71 5.98 7.52 -12.55
C ILE A 71 6.94 7.31 -13.72
N LYS A 72 8.26 7.37 -13.45
CA LYS A 72 9.32 7.17 -14.45
C LYS A 72 10.11 5.90 -14.18
N THR A 73 10.42 5.16 -15.22
CA THR A 73 11.40 4.08 -15.14
C THR A 73 12.80 4.66 -15.21
N ILE A 74 13.61 4.42 -14.17
CA ILE A 74 15.00 4.90 -14.07
C ILE A 74 15.98 3.84 -14.56
N ARG A 75 15.70 2.58 -14.27
CA ARG A 75 16.45 1.42 -14.77
C ARG A 75 15.48 0.32 -15.13
N ASP A 76 15.78 -0.38 -16.19
CA ASP A 76 15.04 -1.54 -16.66
C ASP A 76 15.99 -2.63 -17.10
N PHE A 77 15.74 -3.87 -16.66
CA PHE A 77 16.49 -5.06 -17.05
C PHE A 77 15.53 -6.27 -17.02
N PRO A 78 15.87 -7.41 -17.61
CA PRO A 78 14.91 -8.51 -17.81
C PRO A 78 14.14 -8.92 -16.55
N GLY A 79 14.82 -9.17 -15.43
CA GLY A 79 14.22 -9.61 -14.17
C GLY A 79 13.86 -8.49 -13.19
N GLY A 80 14.00 -7.19 -13.56
CA GLY A 80 13.70 -6.13 -12.60
C GLY A 80 13.66 -4.72 -13.15
N ALA A 81 13.28 -3.76 -12.27
CA ALA A 81 13.27 -2.34 -12.59
C ALA A 81 13.42 -1.46 -11.35
N LEU A 82 13.85 -0.22 -11.56
CA LEU A 82 13.78 0.86 -10.61
C LEU A 82 12.84 1.95 -11.14
N LEU A 83 11.79 2.24 -10.42
CA LEU A 83 10.85 3.31 -10.70
C LEU A 83 11.10 4.52 -9.80
N ASP A 84 10.88 5.71 -10.33
CA ASP A 84 10.80 6.95 -9.57
C ASP A 84 9.36 7.44 -9.58
N ALA A 85 8.71 7.44 -8.42
CA ALA A 85 7.33 7.86 -8.30
C ALA A 85 7.15 9.38 -8.32
N GLN A 86 8.24 10.17 -8.20
CA GLN A 86 8.21 11.64 -8.26
C GLN A 86 7.18 12.28 -7.30
N GLY A 87 6.99 11.71 -6.12
CA GLY A 87 6.01 12.18 -5.15
C GLY A 87 4.57 11.75 -5.41
N ALA A 88 4.33 10.83 -6.34
CA ALA A 88 3.00 10.30 -6.65
C ALA A 88 2.33 9.62 -5.46
N LEU A 89 1.02 9.39 -5.58
CA LEU A 89 0.27 8.51 -4.69
C LEU A 89 0.93 7.14 -4.59
N GLY A 90 1.31 6.74 -3.37
CA GLY A 90 2.02 5.48 -3.14
C GLY A 90 1.23 4.25 -3.56
N ILE A 91 -0.11 4.31 -3.48
CA ILE A 91 -1.00 3.24 -3.96
C ILE A 91 -0.81 3.02 -5.45
N VAL A 92 -0.82 4.08 -6.25
CA VAL A 92 -0.66 4.01 -7.71
C VAL A 92 0.75 3.53 -8.06
N ALA A 93 1.77 4.06 -7.38
CA ALA A 93 3.15 3.68 -7.61
C ALA A 93 3.42 2.19 -7.31
N ALA A 94 2.89 1.69 -6.21
CA ALA A 94 3.03 0.27 -5.82
C ALA A 94 2.22 -0.66 -6.74
N TYR A 95 1.04 -0.22 -7.18
CA TYR A 95 0.23 -0.96 -8.16
C TYR A 95 1.01 -1.14 -9.48
N ARG A 96 1.51 -0.06 -10.06
CA ARG A 96 2.31 -0.08 -11.29
C ARG A 96 3.59 -0.90 -11.15
N ALA A 97 4.24 -0.82 -9.98
CA ALA A 97 5.42 -1.63 -9.69
C ALA A 97 5.08 -3.13 -9.66
N MET A 98 3.95 -3.51 -9.06
CA MET A 98 3.52 -4.91 -9.03
C MET A 98 3.10 -5.41 -10.41
N GLU A 99 2.37 -4.61 -11.20
CA GLU A 99 2.06 -4.95 -12.60
C GLU A 99 3.34 -5.26 -13.40
N LEU A 100 4.35 -4.38 -13.29
CA LEU A 100 5.62 -4.57 -13.97
C LEU A 100 6.38 -5.79 -13.46
N ALA A 101 6.36 -6.04 -12.14
CA ALA A 101 7.00 -7.22 -11.55
C ALA A 101 6.35 -8.52 -12.05
N ILE A 102 5.01 -8.57 -12.10
CA ILE A 102 4.25 -9.70 -12.65
C ILE A 102 4.62 -9.94 -14.11
N GLN A 103 4.64 -8.87 -14.93
CA GLN A 103 5.02 -8.99 -16.34
C GLN A 103 6.42 -9.57 -16.50
N LYS A 104 7.41 -9.03 -15.79
CA LYS A 104 8.79 -9.54 -15.82
C LYS A 104 8.89 -10.99 -15.34
N ALA A 105 8.13 -11.36 -14.31
CA ALA A 105 8.09 -12.72 -13.82
C ALA A 105 7.51 -13.71 -14.85
N LYS A 106 6.54 -13.29 -15.67
CA LYS A 106 6.03 -14.08 -16.80
C LYS A 106 7.11 -14.30 -17.86
N ASP A 107 7.95 -13.28 -18.10
CA ASP A 107 8.94 -13.33 -19.17
C ASP A 107 10.20 -14.15 -18.80
N VAL A 108 10.69 -14.00 -17.55
CA VAL A 108 11.98 -14.60 -17.14
C VAL A 108 11.93 -15.38 -15.82
N GLY A 109 10.74 -15.63 -15.27
CA GLY A 109 10.56 -16.43 -14.04
C GLY A 109 10.68 -15.65 -12.75
N ILE A 110 11.16 -14.40 -12.75
CA ILE A 110 11.27 -13.53 -11.59
C ILE A 110 11.04 -12.07 -11.99
N GLY A 111 10.41 -11.30 -11.09
CA GLY A 111 10.24 -9.86 -11.25
C GLY A 111 10.52 -9.11 -9.95
N ILE A 112 11.49 -8.21 -9.95
CA ILE A 112 11.86 -7.39 -8.80
C ILE A 112 11.75 -5.92 -9.19
N VAL A 113 10.81 -5.18 -8.61
CA VAL A 113 10.63 -3.75 -8.91
C VAL A 113 10.75 -2.95 -7.63
N ASN A 114 11.70 -2.04 -7.62
CA ASN A 114 11.89 -1.07 -6.55
C ASN A 114 11.27 0.27 -6.93
N VAL A 115 10.70 0.97 -5.95
CA VAL A 115 10.14 2.31 -6.13
C VAL A 115 10.80 3.27 -5.16
N ARG A 116 11.28 4.40 -5.66
CA ARG A 116 11.78 5.52 -4.85
C ARG A 116 10.88 6.75 -4.97
N ASN A 117 11.05 7.71 -4.07
CA ASN A 117 10.30 8.98 -4.04
C ASN A 117 8.78 8.76 -4.08
N SER A 118 8.31 7.75 -3.34
CA SER A 118 6.91 7.38 -3.23
C SER A 118 6.33 7.83 -1.89
N ASN A 119 5.02 7.85 -1.79
CA ASN A 119 4.26 8.13 -0.60
C ASN A 119 3.62 6.86 -0.01
N HIS A 120 2.75 7.02 0.98
CA HIS A 120 2.06 5.92 1.65
C HIS A 120 1.27 5.05 0.65
N CYS A 121 1.49 3.72 0.71
CA CYS A 121 0.94 2.76 -0.26
C CYS A 121 -0.21 1.90 0.28
N SER A 122 -0.85 2.30 1.37
CA SER A 122 -1.94 1.55 2.01
C SER A 122 -1.53 0.12 2.41
N CYS A 123 -2.34 -0.87 2.09
CA CYS A 123 -2.18 -2.26 2.52
C CYS A 123 -1.37 -3.08 1.50
N THR A 124 -0.23 -3.64 1.93
CA THR A 124 0.64 -4.45 1.06
C THR A 124 -0.03 -5.75 0.56
N ALA A 125 -1.00 -6.28 1.32
CA ALA A 125 -1.75 -7.47 0.91
C ALA A 125 -2.54 -7.26 -0.39
N TYR A 126 -2.89 -6.01 -0.73
CA TYR A 126 -3.55 -5.67 -1.98
C TYR A 126 -2.68 -6.08 -3.19
N TYR A 127 -1.41 -5.70 -3.17
CA TYR A 127 -0.45 -6.02 -4.24
C TYR A 127 -0.09 -7.51 -4.30
N ILE A 128 0.03 -8.16 -3.15
CA ILE A 128 0.29 -9.61 -3.09
C ILE A 128 -0.86 -10.38 -3.76
N ARG A 129 -2.11 -9.94 -3.56
CA ARG A 129 -3.26 -10.55 -4.23
C ARG A 129 -3.25 -10.37 -5.75
N MET A 130 -2.65 -9.32 -6.29
CA MET A 130 -2.47 -9.17 -7.73
C MET A 130 -1.61 -10.31 -8.30
N ALA A 131 -0.48 -10.60 -7.66
CA ALA A 131 0.39 -11.70 -8.07
C ALA A 131 -0.26 -13.08 -7.86
N ALA A 132 -1.01 -13.26 -6.76
CA ALA A 132 -1.71 -14.50 -6.49
C ALA A 132 -2.79 -14.83 -7.55
N LYS A 133 -3.48 -13.83 -8.09
CA LYS A 133 -4.42 -13.99 -9.22
C LYS A 133 -3.74 -14.52 -10.49
N GLU A 134 -2.44 -14.28 -10.62
CA GLU A 134 -1.60 -14.77 -11.71
C GLU A 134 -0.83 -16.06 -11.36
N ASN A 135 -1.23 -16.73 -10.27
CA ASN A 135 -0.59 -17.95 -9.75
C ASN A 135 0.90 -17.77 -9.40
N MET A 136 1.27 -16.59 -8.89
CA MET A 136 2.64 -16.25 -8.50
C MET A 136 2.75 -16.03 -6.99
N LEU A 137 3.93 -16.31 -6.44
CA LEU A 137 4.30 -15.88 -5.09
C LEU A 137 4.84 -14.45 -5.15
N ALA A 138 4.49 -13.63 -4.16
CA ALA A 138 5.00 -12.27 -4.08
C ALA A 138 5.42 -11.90 -2.66
N ILE A 139 6.42 -11.04 -2.58
CA ILE A 139 6.87 -10.39 -1.35
C ILE A 139 6.80 -8.88 -1.60
N VAL A 140 6.13 -8.17 -0.71
CA VAL A 140 6.05 -6.71 -0.75
C VAL A 140 6.59 -6.15 0.56
N SER A 141 7.51 -5.21 0.44
CA SER A 141 8.09 -4.52 1.60
C SER A 141 8.12 -3.01 1.38
N SER A 142 8.06 -2.26 2.46
CA SER A 142 8.14 -0.81 2.42
C SER A 142 8.87 -0.31 3.68
N ASN A 143 9.51 0.86 3.57
CA ASN A 143 9.96 1.56 4.77
C ASN A 143 8.74 2.12 5.50
N ALA A 144 8.89 2.29 6.80
CA ALA A 144 7.92 2.96 7.64
C ALA A 144 8.60 4.06 8.46
N PRO A 145 7.87 5.10 8.87
CA PRO A 145 8.42 6.10 9.78
C PRO A 145 8.82 5.44 11.11
N LYS A 146 9.84 5.99 11.74
CA LYS A 146 10.32 5.54 13.06
C LYS A 146 9.22 5.72 14.09
N SER A 147 8.60 4.63 14.54
CA SER A 147 7.45 4.66 15.47
C SER A 147 7.69 3.87 16.75
N MET A 148 8.65 2.96 16.77
CA MET A 148 8.89 2.04 17.86
C MET A 148 10.37 2.04 18.28
N ALA A 149 10.63 2.03 19.59
CA ALA A 149 11.97 1.85 20.14
C ALA A 149 12.34 0.35 20.14
N PRO A 150 13.56 -0.02 19.72
CA PRO A 150 14.05 -1.37 19.93
C PRO A 150 14.25 -1.66 21.42
N TRP A 151 14.33 -2.94 21.76
CA TRP A 151 14.56 -3.37 23.14
C TRP A 151 15.82 -2.69 23.74
N GLY A 152 15.66 -2.08 24.91
CA GLY A 152 16.73 -1.37 25.62
C GLY A 152 16.99 0.06 25.12
N SER A 153 16.27 0.57 24.13
CA SER A 153 16.39 1.95 23.63
C SER A 153 15.23 2.82 24.08
N ARG A 154 15.51 4.12 24.27
CA ARG A 154 14.49 5.16 24.48
C ARG A 154 14.13 5.90 23.19
N GLU A 155 14.94 5.74 22.14
CA GLU A 155 14.72 6.41 20.85
C GLU A 155 13.93 5.50 19.90
N LYS A 156 13.00 6.09 19.16
CA LYS A 156 12.25 5.40 18.12
C LYS A 156 13.13 5.19 16.89
N TYR A 157 13.37 3.93 16.53
CA TYR A 157 14.26 3.56 15.44
C TYR A 157 13.60 2.66 14.40
N LEU A 158 12.60 1.87 14.82
CA LEU A 158 11.94 0.88 13.98
C LEU A 158 10.57 1.38 13.50
N GLY A 159 10.17 0.95 12.32
CA GLY A 159 8.79 1.09 11.85
C GLY A 159 7.86 0.10 12.56
N CYS A 160 6.57 0.40 12.62
CA CYS A 160 5.57 -0.43 13.29
C CYS A 160 5.31 -1.78 12.60
N LEU A 161 5.64 -1.93 11.32
CA LEU A 161 5.33 -3.10 10.50
C LEU A 161 6.53 -4.05 10.37
N LEU A 162 6.96 -4.65 11.47
CA LEU A 162 7.95 -5.74 11.46
C LEU A 162 7.34 -7.13 11.17
N TYR A 163 6.03 -7.21 10.95
CA TYR A 163 5.29 -8.48 10.84
C TYR A 163 4.66 -8.66 9.46
N THR A 164 5.48 -8.92 8.46
CA THR A 164 4.99 -9.27 7.12
C THR A 164 4.97 -10.78 6.86
N SER A 165 5.50 -11.57 7.79
CA SER A 165 5.46 -13.02 7.71
C SER A 165 5.21 -13.60 9.11
N PRO A 166 4.19 -14.46 9.31
CA PRO A 166 3.98 -15.11 10.59
C PRO A 166 5.20 -15.98 10.91
N SER A 167 5.93 -15.59 11.96
CA SER A 167 7.04 -16.36 12.50
C SER A 167 6.51 -17.30 13.60
N PRO A 168 7.07 -18.50 13.76
CA PRO A 168 6.74 -19.36 14.90
C PRO A 168 6.92 -18.67 16.28
N ARG A 169 7.79 -17.66 16.36
CA ARG A 169 7.98 -16.82 17.55
C ARG A 169 6.78 -15.93 17.84
N ASP A 170 6.06 -15.45 16.81
CA ASP A 170 4.90 -14.57 16.98
C ASP A 170 3.75 -15.29 17.70
N ARG A 171 3.62 -16.60 17.50
CA ARG A 171 2.65 -17.43 18.20
C ARG A 171 2.99 -17.62 19.70
N SER A 172 4.27 -17.57 20.07
CA SER A 172 4.69 -17.70 21.47
C SER A 172 4.49 -16.39 22.25
N LEU A 173 4.64 -15.24 21.61
CA LEU A 173 4.44 -13.92 22.21
C LEU A 173 2.96 -13.58 22.43
N SER A 174 2.05 -14.07 21.57
CA SER A 174 0.60 -13.89 21.73
C SER A 174 -0.02 -14.73 22.85
N ARG A 175 0.76 -15.60 23.51
CA ARG A 175 0.34 -16.44 24.63
C ARG A 175 0.89 -15.97 25.98
N MET A 176 1.54 -14.82 26.07
CA MET A 176 1.84 -14.26 27.37
C MET A 176 0.55 -13.76 28.02
N PRO A 177 0.18 -14.29 29.22
CA PRO A 177 -0.98 -13.77 29.93
C PRO A 177 -0.71 -12.31 30.28
N SER A 178 -1.68 -11.45 30.00
CA SER A 178 -1.72 -10.09 30.51
C SER A 178 -2.03 -10.15 32.03
N SER A 179 -1.06 -10.50 32.81
CA SER A 179 -1.20 -10.47 34.28
C SER A 179 0.14 -10.17 34.90
N ALA A 180 0.34 -8.93 35.18
CA ALA A 180 0.82 -8.40 36.47
C ALA A 180 0.93 -6.88 36.37
#